data_07ade99769c11fc4d6640034288e8259
#
_entry.id   07ade99769c11fc4d6640034288e8259
#
_cell.length_a   1.000
_cell.length_b   1.000
_cell.length_c   1.000
_cell.angle_alpha   90.00
_cell.angle_beta   90.00
_cell.angle_gamma   90.00
#
_symmetry.space_group_name_H-M   'P 1'
#
loop_
_entity.id
_entity.type
_entity.pdbx_description
1 polymer ?
#
loop_
_entity_poly.entity_id
_entity_poly.type
_entity_poly.pdbx_seq_one_letter_code
_entity_poly.pdbx_strand_id
1 'polypeptide(L)'
;MGIRGWRIPANRCIMRWERVMKVKKIGKYFVLAVISMAVLYVWYPAVGVTDLGNWNHGLRNVLAGVIFVFAAQLVTGRSLLHSSWRPGLVIFYLWLGAFSYIQAKSGGNWGIRVEALNNDVLTLMPVLVLTFLMEYVGSLCWKIRPFLRVFNFFLIGYLSLSVFVYMTYYKIFGAGFTSTDMISVLLTNSKEAMEFLQSHLGFGSLGVVLALFAVYMVFIGWLIVKGSRIDENGGVTSPSLIRKIIIAVLSIAALVTIAHWIPRIFPAWPYHVAHKYLVGAKAAMAKHDENLKKFRFVGGTPEKLPGAVIVVIGESANRDHMKAFNPDYPAETTPWLSKEKENGNFYLLKNTYSCYPLTEKALSMFLTNINQYNDRNRDEMITVTDVANQAGYKTCFISNQAPSPGNMSLALVSSASEKSMTTTHPGGDDMKVVDYLKEMPKD
;
A
#
# COMPACT_ATOMS: atom_id res chain seq x y z
N MET A 1 -27.18 -84.20 7.71
CA MET A 1 -27.47 -82.89 7.11
C MET A 1 -26.56 -81.83 7.83
N GLY A 2 -25.47 -81.44 7.21
CA GLY A 2 -24.48 -80.55 7.79
C GLY A 2 -24.75 -79.12 7.36
N ILE A 3 -24.99 -78.25 8.31
CA ILE A 3 -25.13 -76.78 8.08
C ILE A 3 -23.76 -76.21 7.83
N ARG A 4 -23.43 -75.92 6.59
CA ARG A 4 -22.21 -75.19 6.23
C ARG A 4 -22.37 -73.70 6.65
N GLY A 5 -21.79 -73.34 7.79
CA GLY A 5 -21.70 -71.96 8.23
C GLY A 5 -20.86 -71.11 7.24
N TRP A 6 -21.48 -70.10 6.65
CA TRP A 6 -20.81 -69.08 5.85
C TRP A 6 -19.95 -68.20 6.76
N ARG A 7 -18.64 -68.54 6.88
CA ARG A 7 -17.69 -67.61 7.48
C ARG A 7 -17.36 -66.53 6.46
N ILE A 8 -17.96 -65.34 6.58
CA ILE A 8 -17.49 -64.14 5.88
C ILE A 8 -16.06 -63.89 6.35
N PRO A 9 -15.04 -63.86 5.47
CA PRO A 9 -13.66 -63.62 5.92
C PRO A 9 -13.58 -62.22 6.57
N ALA A 10 -13.14 -62.18 7.84
CA ALA A 10 -13.00 -60.99 8.65
C ALA A 10 -12.21 -59.88 7.90
N ASN A 11 -11.30 -60.22 7.03
CA ASN A 11 -10.54 -59.30 6.17
C ASN A 11 -11.40 -58.48 5.20
N ARG A 12 -12.54 -58.97 4.72
CA ARG A 12 -13.41 -58.19 3.85
C ARG A 12 -14.22 -57.14 4.61
N CYS A 13 -14.63 -57.44 5.83
CA CYS A 13 -15.31 -56.46 6.68
C CYS A 13 -14.36 -55.34 7.09
N ILE A 14 -13.12 -55.67 7.51
CA ILE A 14 -12.10 -54.69 7.90
C ILE A 14 -11.75 -53.79 6.73
N MET A 15 -11.50 -54.33 5.53
CA MET A 15 -11.24 -53.54 4.31
C MET A 15 -12.43 -52.68 3.90
N ARG A 16 -13.67 -53.11 4.10
CA ARG A 16 -14.85 -52.31 3.84
C ARG A 16 -15.00 -51.16 4.80
N TRP A 17 -14.75 -51.37 6.11
CA TRP A 17 -14.72 -50.35 7.15
C TRP A 17 -13.63 -49.29 6.92
N GLU A 18 -12.42 -49.72 6.57
CA GLU A 18 -11.32 -48.81 6.22
C GLU A 18 -11.63 -47.95 5.01
N ARG A 19 -12.29 -48.51 3.94
CA ARG A 19 -12.72 -47.71 2.79
C ARG A 19 -13.81 -46.72 3.17
N VAL A 20 -14.80 -47.11 3.96
CA VAL A 20 -15.87 -46.18 4.44
C VAL A 20 -15.29 -45.08 5.29
N MET A 21 -14.35 -45.38 6.19
CA MET A 21 -13.65 -44.38 7.02
C MET A 21 -12.79 -43.43 6.17
N LYS A 22 -12.10 -43.93 5.14
CA LYS A 22 -11.36 -43.09 4.18
C LYS A 22 -12.29 -42.16 3.40
N VAL A 23 -13.42 -42.67 2.88
CA VAL A 23 -14.42 -41.84 2.15
C VAL A 23 -15.01 -40.76 3.06
N LYS A 24 -15.40 -41.09 4.30
CA LYS A 24 -15.88 -40.10 5.28
C LYS A 24 -14.83 -39.03 5.58
N LYS A 25 -13.56 -39.38 5.69
CA LYS A 25 -12.46 -38.44 5.92
C LYS A 25 -12.23 -37.53 4.72
N ILE A 26 -12.30 -38.05 3.49
CA ILE A 26 -12.19 -37.27 2.25
C ILE A 26 -13.36 -36.29 2.15
N GLY A 27 -14.60 -36.75 2.39
CA GLY A 27 -15.79 -35.90 2.41
C GLY A 27 -15.68 -34.76 3.42
N LYS A 28 -15.17 -35.04 4.63
CA LYS A 28 -14.92 -34.00 5.64
C LYS A 28 -13.92 -32.95 5.15
N TYR A 29 -12.84 -33.35 4.50
CA TYR A 29 -11.84 -32.41 3.98
C TYR A 29 -12.42 -31.51 2.89
N PHE A 30 -13.21 -32.09 2.00
CA PHE A 30 -13.90 -31.33 0.95
C PHE A 30 -14.88 -30.31 1.54
N VAL A 31 -15.75 -30.75 2.44
CA VAL A 31 -16.72 -29.87 3.11
C VAL A 31 -16.01 -28.72 3.84
N LEU A 32 -14.96 -29.00 4.58
CA LEU A 32 -14.19 -27.95 5.27
C LEU A 32 -13.54 -26.96 4.31
N ALA A 33 -12.99 -27.43 3.18
CA ALA A 33 -12.45 -26.55 2.15
C ALA A 33 -13.56 -25.68 1.53
N VAL A 34 -14.71 -26.25 1.22
CA VAL A 34 -15.87 -25.52 0.69
C VAL A 34 -16.34 -24.47 1.70
N ILE A 35 -16.54 -24.83 2.97
CA ILE A 35 -16.99 -23.89 3.99
C ILE A 35 -16.00 -22.73 4.15
N SER A 36 -14.69 -23.01 4.22
CA SER A 36 -13.69 -21.95 4.40
C SER A 36 -13.67 -20.95 3.24
N MET A 37 -13.92 -21.43 2.03
CA MET A 37 -13.94 -20.56 0.84
C MET A 37 -15.31 -19.96 0.56
N ALA A 38 -16.41 -20.61 1.00
CA ALA A 38 -17.76 -20.06 0.91
C ALA A 38 -17.90 -18.75 1.71
N VAL A 39 -17.16 -18.60 2.81
CA VAL A 39 -17.07 -17.33 3.56
C VAL A 39 -16.58 -16.20 2.65
N LEU A 40 -15.63 -16.45 1.75
CA LEU A 40 -15.17 -15.45 0.78
C LEU A 40 -16.28 -15.07 -0.19
N TYR A 41 -17.05 -16.04 -0.68
CA TYR A 41 -18.14 -15.79 -1.61
C TYR A 41 -19.24 -14.90 -1.00
N VAL A 42 -19.58 -15.13 0.27
CA VAL A 42 -20.51 -14.27 1.04
C VAL A 42 -19.87 -12.89 1.32
N TRP A 43 -18.55 -12.81 1.42
CA TRP A 43 -17.83 -11.57 1.68
C TRP A 43 -17.88 -10.59 0.50
N TYR A 44 -17.90 -11.07 -0.75
CA TYR A 44 -17.97 -10.21 -1.94
C TYR A 44 -19.19 -9.26 -1.92
N PRO A 45 -20.43 -9.72 -1.67
CA PRO A 45 -21.56 -8.81 -1.50
C PRO A 45 -21.44 -7.89 -0.28
N ALA A 46 -20.90 -8.39 0.83
CA ALA A 46 -20.74 -7.60 2.06
C ALA A 46 -19.80 -6.40 1.86
N VAL A 47 -18.81 -6.52 0.96
CA VAL A 47 -17.96 -5.40 0.54
C VAL A 47 -18.53 -4.64 -0.66
N GLY A 48 -19.76 -4.97 -1.05
CA GLY A 48 -20.53 -4.24 -2.02
C GLY A 48 -20.33 -4.65 -3.47
N VAL A 49 -19.80 -5.84 -3.77
CA VAL A 49 -19.67 -6.39 -5.13
C VAL A 49 -21.01 -6.95 -5.57
N THR A 50 -21.75 -6.22 -6.39
CA THR A 50 -23.10 -6.60 -6.83
C THR A 50 -23.24 -6.93 -8.32
N ASP A 51 -22.19 -6.70 -9.11
CA ASP A 51 -22.19 -6.96 -10.56
C ASP A 51 -21.94 -8.44 -10.87
N LEU A 52 -22.79 -9.04 -11.72
CA LEU A 52 -22.70 -10.44 -12.15
C LEU A 52 -21.39 -10.79 -12.86
N GLY A 53 -20.79 -9.86 -13.61
CA GLY A 53 -19.47 -10.05 -14.24
C GLY A 53 -18.38 -10.28 -13.21
N ASN A 54 -18.41 -9.56 -12.12
CA ASN A 54 -17.46 -9.66 -11.01
C ASN A 54 -17.69 -10.93 -10.17
N TRP A 55 -18.92 -11.43 -10.09
CA TRP A 55 -19.23 -12.71 -9.44
C TRP A 55 -18.52 -13.90 -10.08
N ASN A 56 -18.39 -13.93 -11.42
CA ASN A 56 -17.65 -14.99 -12.11
C ASN A 56 -16.17 -15.01 -11.73
N HIS A 57 -15.55 -13.84 -11.54
CA HIS A 57 -14.17 -13.75 -11.03
C HIS A 57 -14.06 -14.22 -9.57
N GLY A 58 -14.98 -13.79 -8.73
CA GLY A 58 -15.08 -14.25 -7.34
C GLY A 58 -15.25 -15.76 -7.23
N LEU A 59 -16.18 -16.34 -8.01
CA LEU A 59 -16.42 -17.78 -8.03
C LEU A 59 -15.18 -18.57 -8.45
N ARG A 60 -14.48 -18.15 -9.50
CA ARG A 60 -13.23 -18.81 -9.94
C ARG A 60 -12.17 -18.80 -8.83
N ASN A 61 -12.02 -17.69 -8.13
CA ASN A 61 -11.07 -17.56 -7.02
C ASN A 61 -11.43 -18.46 -5.83
N VAL A 62 -12.72 -18.53 -5.51
CA VAL A 62 -13.24 -19.47 -4.48
C VAL A 62 -12.98 -20.92 -4.87
N LEU A 63 -13.27 -21.30 -6.12
CA LEU A 63 -13.04 -22.67 -6.63
C LEU A 63 -11.54 -23.02 -6.60
N ALA A 64 -10.67 -22.10 -7.04
CA ALA A 64 -9.22 -22.30 -6.97
C ALA A 64 -8.77 -22.52 -5.52
N GLY A 65 -9.28 -21.73 -4.58
CA GLY A 65 -9.01 -21.88 -3.15
C GLY A 65 -9.48 -23.21 -2.59
N VAL A 66 -10.71 -23.63 -2.93
CA VAL A 66 -11.23 -24.95 -2.54
C VAL A 66 -10.31 -26.08 -3.00
N ILE A 67 -9.90 -26.05 -4.28
CA ILE A 67 -9.00 -27.06 -4.85
C ILE A 67 -7.66 -27.07 -4.11
N PHE A 68 -7.09 -25.90 -3.85
CA PHE A 68 -5.77 -25.77 -3.24
C PHE A 68 -5.76 -26.25 -1.78
N VAL A 69 -6.74 -25.80 -0.98
CA VAL A 69 -6.91 -26.22 0.42
C VAL A 69 -7.24 -27.70 0.53
N PHE A 70 -8.13 -28.21 -0.35
CA PHE A 70 -8.53 -29.60 -0.38
C PHE A 70 -7.34 -30.53 -0.74
N ALA A 71 -6.57 -30.17 -1.76
CA ALA A 71 -5.36 -30.91 -2.15
C ALA A 71 -4.34 -30.98 -0.98
N ALA A 72 -4.11 -29.87 -0.28
CA ALA A 72 -3.20 -29.83 0.85
C ALA A 72 -3.69 -30.72 2.01
N GLN A 73 -5.00 -30.74 2.31
CA GLN A 73 -5.58 -31.62 3.32
C GLN A 73 -5.45 -33.12 2.94
N LEU A 74 -5.73 -33.46 1.64
CA LEU A 74 -5.62 -34.84 1.17
C LEU A 74 -4.19 -35.39 1.26
N VAL A 75 -3.24 -34.59 0.78
CA VAL A 75 -1.83 -35.02 0.72
C VAL A 75 -1.21 -35.19 2.09
N THR A 76 -1.52 -34.26 3.00
CA THR A 76 -0.96 -34.28 4.37
C THR A 76 -1.76 -35.17 5.33
N GLY A 77 -3.04 -35.44 5.01
CA GLY A 77 -3.94 -36.14 5.91
C GLY A 77 -4.41 -35.33 7.13
N ARG A 78 -4.11 -34.01 7.17
CA ARG A 78 -4.52 -33.07 8.23
C ARG A 78 -5.68 -32.22 7.78
N SER A 79 -6.77 -32.24 8.55
CA SER A 79 -7.95 -31.39 8.29
C SER A 79 -7.65 -29.91 8.54
N LEU A 80 -8.42 -29.02 7.97
CA LEU A 80 -8.33 -27.56 8.19
C LEU A 80 -8.45 -27.14 9.67
N LEU A 81 -9.05 -27.98 10.51
CA LEU A 81 -9.16 -27.75 11.96
C LEU A 81 -7.87 -28.09 12.73
N HIS A 82 -6.89 -28.70 12.07
CA HIS A 82 -5.62 -29.03 12.71
C HIS A 82 -4.82 -27.76 13.06
N SER A 83 -4.06 -27.83 14.16
CA SER A 83 -3.31 -26.68 14.68
C SER A 83 -2.34 -26.06 13.66
N SER A 84 -1.80 -26.84 12.72
CA SER A 84 -0.87 -26.37 11.67
C SER A 84 -1.49 -25.35 10.70
N TRP A 85 -2.82 -25.27 10.57
CA TRP A 85 -3.50 -24.31 9.72
C TRP A 85 -3.71 -22.94 10.38
N ARG A 86 -3.69 -22.90 11.72
CA ARG A 86 -4.10 -21.72 12.49
C ARG A 86 -3.30 -20.46 12.18
N PRO A 87 -1.95 -20.49 12.07
CA PRO A 87 -1.19 -19.28 11.77
C PRO A 87 -1.62 -18.66 10.43
N GLY A 88 -1.75 -19.49 9.39
CA GLY A 88 -2.19 -19.06 8.06
C GLY A 88 -3.64 -18.56 8.05
N LEU A 89 -4.55 -19.20 8.78
CA LEU A 89 -5.96 -18.77 8.87
C LEU A 89 -6.07 -17.40 9.56
N VAL A 90 -5.28 -17.16 10.61
CA VAL A 90 -5.31 -15.87 11.31
C VAL A 90 -4.94 -14.73 10.37
N ILE A 91 -3.80 -14.85 9.65
CA ILE A 91 -3.39 -13.78 8.73
C ILE A 91 -4.34 -13.66 7.54
N PHE A 92 -4.86 -14.77 7.01
CA PHE A 92 -5.79 -14.78 5.90
C PHE A 92 -7.06 -13.97 6.21
N TYR A 93 -7.71 -14.24 7.35
CA TYR A 93 -8.94 -13.53 7.72
C TYR A 93 -8.67 -12.13 8.27
N LEU A 94 -7.54 -11.89 8.94
CA LEU A 94 -7.14 -10.56 9.37
C LEU A 94 -6.96 -9.62 8.16
N TRP A 95 -6.25 -10.08 7.14
CA TRP A 95 -6.02 -9.32 5.92
C TRP A 95 -7.32 -9.01 5.19
N LEU A 96 -8.08 -10.04 4.86
CA LEU A 96 -9.36 -9.86 4.15
C LEU A 96 -10.32 -8.96 4.93
N GLY A 97 -10.44 -9.14 6.24
CA GLY A 97 -11.30 -8.32 7.09
C GLY A 97 -10.91 -6.85 7.07
N ALA A 98 -9.61 -6.56 7.24
CA ALA A 98 -9.11 -5.20 7.30
C ALA A 98 -9.22 -4.47 5.95
N PHE A 99 -8.64 -5.05 4.91
CA PHE A 99 -8.57 -4.38 3.60
C PHE A 99 -9.93 -4.27 2.93
N SER A 100 -10.75 -5.33 2.97
CA SER A 100 -12.09 -5.28 2.39
C SER A 100 -12.99 -4.28 3.11
N TYR A 101 -12.89 -4.19 4.45
CA TYR A 101 -13.64 -3.21 5.23
C TYR A 101 -13.27 -1.78 4.83
N ILE A 102 -11.98 -1.47 4.77
CA ILE A 102 -11.51 -0.15 4.40
C ILE A 102 -11.92 0.21 2.96
N GLN A 103 -11.76 -0.72 2.04
CA GLN A 103 -12.17 -0.50 0.65
C GLN A 103 -13.66 -0.25 0.51
N ALA A 104 -14.50 -0.98 1.27
CA ALA A 104 -15.94 -0.75 1.28
C ALA A 104 -16.32 0.65 1.79
N LYS A 105 -15.58 1.16 2.78
CA LYS A 105 -15.83 2.48 3.40
C LYS A 105 -15.23 3.66 2.65
N SER A 106 -14.13 3.47 1.92
CA SER A 106 -13.39 4.55 1.25
C SER A 106 -14.06 5.14 0.00
N GLY A 107 -15.25 4.70 -0.40
CA GLY A 107 -16.04 5.32 -1.46
C GLY A 107 -15.49 5.19 -2.89
N GLY A 108 -14.41 4.47 -3.14
CA GLY A 108 -13.76 4.32 -4.44
C GLY A 108 -14.60 3.63 -5.53
N ASN A 109 -14.15 3.69 -6.78
CA ASN A 109 -14.79 3.04 -7.92
C ASN A 109 -14.88 1.51 -7.70
N TRP A 110 -16.02 0.94 -8.01
CA TRP A 110 -16.35 -0.49 -7.86
C TRP A 110 -15.34 -1.42 -8.53
N GLY A 111 -14.95 -1.13 -9.77
CA GLY A 111 -13.99 -1.94 -10.50
C GLY A 111 -12.65 -2.08 -9.80
N ILE A 112 -12.12 -1.00 -9.25
CA ILE A 112 -10.85 -0.98 -8.50
C ILE A 112 -10.95 -1.80 -7.21
N ARG A 113 -12.09 -1.75 -6.50
CA ARG A 113 -12.30 -2.52 -5.26
C ARG A 113 -12.33 -4.01 -5.51
N VAL A 114 -12.99 -4.44 -6.58
CA VAL A 114 -13.09 -5.85 -6.95
C VAL A 114 -11.74 -6.38 -7.39
N GLU A 115 -11.01 -5.64 -8.19
CA GLU A 115 -9.65 -6.02 -8.62
C GLU A 115 -8.71 -6.17 -7.42
N ALA A 116 -8.74 -5.23 -6.49
CA ALA A 116 -7.93 -5.28 -5.27
C ALA A 116 -8.29 -6.49 -4.42
N LEU A 117 -9.58 -6.76 -4.18
CA LEU A 117 -10.03 -7.94 -3.43
C LEU A 117 -9.62 -9.25 -4.13
N ASN A 118 -9.73 -9.32 -5.46
CA ASN A 118 -9.28 -10.48 -6.23
C ASN A 118 -7.76 -10.70 -6.07
N ASN A 119 -6.96 -9.65 -6.13
CA ASN A 119 -5.51 -9.72 -5.96
C ASN A 119 -5.15 -10.19 -4.55
N ASP A 120 -5.85 -9.68 -3.53
CA ASP A 120 -5.67 -10.10 -2.14
C ASP A 120 -5.99 -11.58 -1.95
N VAL A 121 -7.12 -12.06 -2.45
CA VAL A 121 -7.53 -13.47 -2.35
C VAL A 121 -6.54 -14.38 -3.08
N LEU A 122 -6.14 -14.02 -4.31
CA LEU A 122 -5.19 -14.80 -5.11
C LEU A 122 -3.77 -14.85 -4.51
N THR A 123 -3.42 -13.87 -3.67
CA THR A 123 -2.16 -13.88 -2.91
C THR A 123 -2.29 -14.69 -1.61
N LEU A 124 -3.35 -14.47 -0.86
CA LEU A 124 -3.48 -15.02 0.48
C LEU A 124 -3.81 -16.51 0.52
N MET A 125 -4.51 -17.05 -0.50
CA MET A 125 -4.76 -18.50 -0.56
C MET A 125 -3.46 -19.32 -0.66
N PRO A 126 -2.54 -19.02 -1.58
CA PRO A 126 -1.24 -19.67 -1.60
C PRO A 126 -0.44 -19.46 -0.31
N VAL A 127 -0.53 -18.28 0.32
CA VAL A 127 0.10 -18.01 1.62
C VAL A 127 -0.48 -18.93 2.70
N LEU A 128 -1.80 -19.08 2.77
CA LEU A 128 -2.47 -19.98 3.70
C LEU A 128 -1.95 -21.42 3.57
N VAL A 129 -1.87 -21.91 2.32
CA VAL A 129 -1.40 -23.28 2.07
C VAL A 129 0.09 -23.40 2.32
N LEU A 130 0.90 -22.41 1.92
CA LEU A 130 2.36 -22.45 2.15
C LEU A 130 2.69 -22.45 3.65
N THR A 131 2.06 -21.57 4.44
CA THR A 131 2.25 -21.52 5.89
C THR A 131 1.91 -22.86 6.55
N PHE A 132 0.80 -23.48 6.13
CA PHE A 132 0.41 -24.79 6.58
C PHE A 132 1.42 -25.87 6.18
N LEU A 133 1.88 -25.90 4.92
CA LEU A 133 2.86 -26.89 4.46
C LEU A 133 4.20 -26.74 5.19
N MET A 134 4.63 -25.52 5.50
CA MET A 134 5.83 -25.31 6.32
C MET A 134 5.68 -25.90 7.73
N GLU A 135 4.53 -25.72 8.39
CA GLU A 135 4.24 -26.32 9.68
C GLU A 135 4.21 -27.86 9.59
N TYR A 136 3.59 -28.39 8.54
CA TYR A 136 3.54 -29.83 8.28
C TYR A 136 4.93 -30.43 8.07
N VAL A 137 5.74 -29.87 7.17
CA VAL A 137 7.11 -30.32 6.89
C VAL A 137 8.00 -30.17 8.11
N GLY A 138 7.86 -29.07 8.86
CA GLY A 138 8.55 -28.87 10.15
C GLY A 138 8.19 -29.92 11.18
N SER A 139 6.98 -30.49 11.17
CA SER A 139 6.58 -31.58 12.05
C SER A 139 7.22 -32.94 11.66
N LEU A 140 7.60 -33.10 10.38
CA LEU A 140 8.25 -34.32 9.87
C LEU A 140 9.76 -34.31 10.05
N CYS A 141 10.39 -33.13 9.96
CA CYS A 141 11.86 -33.03 9.99
C CYS A 141 12.31 -31.97 11.01
N TRP A 142 12.85 -32.48 12.13
CA TRP A 142 13.30 -31.65 13.24
C TRP A 142 14.47 -30.72 12.88
N LYS A 143 15.35 -31.14 11.96
CA LYS A 143 16.54 -30.37 11.56
C LYS A 143 16.20 -29.05 10.86
N ILE A 144 15.18 -29.04 10.01
CA ILE A 144 14.76 -27.83 9.25
C ILE A 144 13.62 -27.07 9.94
N ARG A 145 13.00 -27.65 10.96
CA ARG A 145 11.89 -27.03 11.71
C ARG A 145 12.18 -25.62 12.21
N PRO A 146 13.33 -25.32 12.87
CA PRO A 146 13.58 -23.96 13.35
C PRO A 146 13.64 -22.96 12.20
N PHE A 147 14.27 -23.32 11.08
CA PHE A 147 14.32 -22.49 9.88
C PHE A 147 12.91 -22.19 9.32
N LEU A 148 12.09 -23.22 9.16
CA LEU A 148 10.71 -23.06 8.65
C LEU A 148 9.84 -22.21 9.59
N ARG A 149 10.01 -22.35 10.91
CA ARG A 149 9.31 -21.52 11.90
C ARG A 149 9.71 -20.07 11.79
N VAL A 150 11.00 -19.78 11.70
CA VAL A 150 11.53 -18.43 11.56
C VAL A 150 11.01 -17.79 10.26
N PHE A 151 11.12 -18.52 9.15
CA PHE A 151 10.63 -18.03 7.86
C PHE A 151 9.11 -17.77 7.89
N ASN A 152 8.32 -18.71 8.44
CA ASN A 152 6.88 -18.57 8.58
C ASN A 152 6.50 -17.36 9.46
N PHE A 153 7.25 -17.17 10.56
CA PHE A 153 7.05 -16.03 11.46
C PHE A 153 7.29 -14.69 10.74
N PHE A 154 8.38 -14.57 9.98
CA PHE A 154 8.67 -13.34 9.22
C PHE A 154 7.71 -13.12 8.07
N LEU A 155 7.30 -14.17 7.35
CA LEU A 155 6.30 -14.06 6.29
C LEU A 155 4.97 -13.53 6.83
N ILE A 156 4.44 -14.12 7.89
CA ILE A 156 3.21 -13.68 8.55
C ILE A 156 3.41 -12.31 9.17
N GLY A 157 4.57 -12.03 9.76
CA GLY A 157 4.92 -10.74 10.35
C GLY A 157 4.88 -9.60 9.33
N TYR A 158 5.48 -9.79 8.16
CA TYR A 158 5.45 -8.82 7.06
C TYR A 158 4.02 -8.51 6.60
N LEU A 159 3.23 -9.55 6.35
CA LEU A 159 1.84 -9.37 5.94
C LEU A 159 1.01 -8.69 7.04
N SER A 160 1.20 -9.09 8.29
CA SER A 160 0.49 -8.48 9.42
C SER A 160 0.88 -7.03 9.65
N LEU A 161 2.17 -6.69 9.55
CA LEU A 161 2.65 -5.31 9.64
C LEU A 161 1.96 -4.43 8.58
N SER A 162 1.82 -4.94 7.36
CA SER A 162 1.11 -4.25 6.28
C SER A 162 -0.34 -3.93 6.68
N VAL A 163 -1.05 -4.87 7.32
CA VAL A 163 -2.41 -4.65 7.82
C VAL A 163 -2.43 -3.56 8.91
N PHE A 164 -1.54 -3.64 9.89
CA PHE A 164 -1.48 -2.65 10.98
C PHE A 164 -1.18 -1.24 10.46
N VAL A 165 -0.24 -1.09 9.54
CA VAL A 165 0.08 0.19 8.90
C VAL A 165 -1.14 0.74 8.15
N TYR A 166 -1.79 -0.09 7.34
CA TYR A 166 -2.94 0.33 6.55
C TYR A 166 -4.15 0.73 7.41
N MET A 167 -4.43 -0.04 8.48
CA MET A 167 -5.50 0.26 9.44
C MET A 167 -5.21 1.56 10.21
N THR A 168 -3.96 1.79 10.62
CA THR A 168 -3.54 3.02 11.30
C THR A 168 -3.69 4.22 10.36
N TYR A 169 -3.26 4.09 9.11
CA TYR A 169 -3.45 5.12 8.08
C TYR A 169 -4.94 5.45 7.91
N TYR A 170 -5.78 4.44 7.74
CA TYR A 170 -7.22 4.63 7.60
C TYR A 170 -7.85 5.34 8.80
N LYS A 171 -7.39 5.02 10.02
CA LYS A 171 -7.88 5.68 11.23
C LYS A 171 -7.55 7.19 11.25
N ILE A 172 -6.40 7.57 10.70
CA ILE A 172 -5.96 8.98 10.67
C ILE A 172 -6.70 9.75 9.59
N PHE A 173 -6.78 9.21 8.38
CA PHE A 173 -7.24 9.93 7.19
C PHE A 173 -8.68 9.60 6.77
N GLY A 174 -9.29 8.55 7.31
CA GLY A 174 -10.62 8.08 6.88
C GLY A 174 -10.68 7.53 5.46
N ALA A 175 -9.53 7.36 4.80
CA ALA A 175 -9.40 6.94 3.42
C ALA A 175 -8.38 5.80 3.27
N GLY A 176 -8.51 5.02 2.18
CA GLY A 176 -7.53 3.99 1.84
C GLY A 176 -6.22 4.59 1.36
N PHE A 177 -5.10 3.92 1.68
CA PHE A 177 -3.77 4.32 1.24
C PHE A 177 -3.59 4.15 -0.26
N THR A 178 -3.13 5.18 -0.94
CA THR A 178 -2.98 5.23 -2.40
C THR A 178 -1.51 5.27 -2.84
N SER A 179 -1.26 5.13 -4.15
CA SER A 179 0.08 5.35 -4.71
C SER A 179 0.57 6.78 -4.55
N THR A 180 -0.34 7.72 -4.43
CA THR A 180 -0.08 9.13 -4.20
C THR A 180 0.47 9.36 -2.79
N ASP A 181 -0.11 8.68 -1.79
CA ASP A 181 0.39 8.71 -0.42
C ASP A 181 1.77 8.05 -0.30
N MET A 182 2.01 6.99 -1.08
CA MET A 182 3.33 6.36 -1.16
C MET A 182 4.38 7.31 -1.75
N ILE A 183 4.03 8.14 -2.73
CA ILE A 183 4.93 9.18 -3.23
C ILE A 183 5.30 10.12 -2.08
N SER A 184 4.33 10.60 -1.32
CA SER A 184 4.59 11.46 -0.16
C SER A 184 5.51 10.78 0.86
N VAL A 185 5.24 9.51 1.20
CA VAL A 185 6.10 8.73 2.11
C VAL A 185 7.55 8.61 1.59
N LEU A 186 7.73 8.37 0.29
CA LEU A 186 9.07 8.24 -0.30
C LEU A 186 9.83 9.57 -0.40
N LEU A 187 9.12 10.69 -0.37
CA LEU A 187 9.68 12.04 -0.43
C LEU A 187 9.88 12.66 0.95
N THR A 188 9.22 12.15 1.98
CA THR A 188 9.27 12.65 3.35
C THR A 188 10.65 12.40 3.97
N ASN A 189 11.23 13.42 4.59
CA ASN A 189 12.44 13.26 5.37
C ASN A 189 12.15 12.79 6.81
N SER A 190 13.18 12.37 7.53
CA SER A 190 13.04 11.80 8.88
C SER A 190 12.43 12.77 9.89
N LYS A 191 12.66 14.08 9.74
CA LYS A 191 12.11 15.11 10.63
C LYS A 191 10.62 15.31 10.38
N GLU A 192 10.22 15.49 9.13
CA GLU A 192 8.80 15.55 8.73
C GLU A 192 8.03 14.30 9.14
N ALA A 193 8.63 13.11 8.95
CA ALA A 193 8.02 11.86 9.40
C ALA A 193 7.77 11.84 10.90
N MET A 194 8.73 12.34 11.70
CA MET A 194 8.59 12.42 13.16
C MET A 194 7.54 13.44 13.58
N GLU A 195 7.53 14.62 12.98
CA GLU A 195 6.53 15.67 13.21
C GLU A 195 5.13 15.20 12.84
N PHE A 196 5.00 14.49 11.71
CA PHE A 196 3.74 13.86 11.29
C PHE A 196 3.25 12.82 12.32
N LEU A 197 4.12 11.92 12.76
CA LEU A 197 3.77 10.91 13.77
C LEU A 197 3.35 11.56 15.09
N GLN A 198 4.03 12.62 15.51
CA GLN A 198 3.71 13.33 16.73
C GLN A 198 2.38 14.09 16.64
N SER A 199 2.12 14.77 15.53
CA SER A 199 0.92 15.62 15.36
C SER A 199 -0.35 14.81 15.13
N HIS A 200 -0.29 13.68 14.38
CA HIS A 200 -1.47 12.92 13.98
C HIS A 200 -1.74 11.70 14.86
N LEU A 201 -0.71 11.02 15.35
CA LEU A 201 -0.86 9.86 16.22
C LEU A 201 -0.59 10.18 17.68
N GLY A 202 0.40 11.05 17.95
CA GLY A 202 1.00 11.20 19.27
C GLY A 202 1.81 9.95 19.67
N PHE A 203 2.86 10.12 20.44
CA PHE A 203 3.73 9.01 20.85
C PHE A 203 3.00 7.94 21.68
N GLY A 204 1.98 8.34 22.46
CA GLY A 204 1.16 7.41 23.24
C GLY A 204 0.37 6.44 22.33
N SER A 205 -0.31 6.95 21.31
CA SER A 205 -1.08 6.13 20.38
C SER A 205 -0.18 5.23 19.53
N LEU A 206 0.97 5.74 19.09
CA LEU A 206 1.97 4.92 18.38
C LEU A 206 2.47 3.79 19.28
N GLY A 207 2.76 4.07 20.55
CA GLY A 207 3.15 3.05 21.53
C GLY A 207 2.09 1.96 21.71
N VAL A 208 0.82 2.33 21.76
CA VAL A 208 -0.30 1.36 21.83
C VAL A 208 -0.36 0.49 20.57
N VAL A 209 -0.24 1.06 19.36
CA VAL A 209 -0.23 0.28 18.11
C VAL A 209 0.93 -0.71 18.07
N LEU A 210 2.14 -0.28 18.45
CA LEU A 210 3.31 -1.14 18.50
C LEU A 210 3.18 -2.24 19.55
N ALA A 211 2.62 -1.94 20.73
CA ALA A 211 2.35 -2.92 21.76
C ALA A 211 1.32 -3.97 21.31
N LEU A 212 0.24 -3.55 20.66
CA LEU A 212 -0.76 -4.46 20.09
C LEU A 212 -0.14 -5.37 19.01
N PHE A 213 0.69 -4.80 18.14
CA PHE A 213 1.41 -5.59 17.13
C PHE A 213 2.38 -6.58 17.77
N ALA A 214 3.12 -6.18 18.81
CA ALA A 214 4.03 -7.08 19.53
C ALA A 214 3.27 -8.25 20.20
N VAL A 215 2.16 -7.97 20.90
CA VAL A 215 1.28 -9.00 21.50
C VAL A 215 0.75 -9.95 20.42
N TYR A 216 0.28 -9.39 19.29
CA TYR A 216 -0.16 -10.19 18.17
C TYR A 216 0.97 -11.10 17.64
N MET A 217 2.19 -10.60 17.48
CA MET A 217 3.32 -11.37 16.99
C MET A 217 3.75 -12.48 17.97
N VAL A 218 3.67 -12.23 19.29
CA VAL A 218 3.85 -13.28 20.32
C VAL A 218 2.80 -14.38 20.16
N PHE A 219 1.54 -13.99 19.95
CA PHE A 219 0.45 -14.94 19.70
C PHE A 219 0.68 -15.77 18.42
N ILE A 220 1.10 -15.16 17.32
CA ILE A 220 1.46 -15.86 16.07
C ILE A 220 2.64 -16.82 16.31
N GLY A 221 3.69 -16.38 17.01
CA GLY A 221 4.82 -17.23 17.36
C GLY A 221 4.39 -18.47 18.17
N TRP A 222 3.49 -18.28 19.13
CA TRP A 222 2.90 -19.37 19.89
C TRP A 222 2.10 -20.34 19.00
N LEU A 223 1.30 -19.83 18.06
CA LEU A 223 0.54 -20.67 17.11
C LEU A 223 1.49 -21.49 16.21
N ILE A 224 2.58 -20.88 15.71
CA ILE A 224 3.58 -21.53 14.88
C ILE A 224 4.27 -22.67 15.68
N VAL A 225 4.70 -22.39 16.90
CA VAL A 225 5.32 -23.41 17.76
C VAL A 225 4.36 -24.56 18.04
N LYS A 226 3.08 -24.26 18.32
CA LYS A 226 2.04 -25.26 18.57
C LYS A 226 1.67 -26.06 17.31
N GLY A 227 1.63 -25.40 16.15
CA GLY A 227 1.26 -26.01 14.86
C GLY A 227 2.26 -27.05 14.37
N SER A 228 3.54 -26.85 14.66
CA SER A 228 4.63 -27.73 14.24
C SER A 228 5.08 -28.74 15.30
N ARG A 229 4.33 -28.89 16.41
CA ARG A 229 4.58 -30.00 17.35
C ARG A 229 4.25 -31.33 16.67
N ILE A 230 5.05 -32.35 17.01
CA ILE A 230 4.75 -33.72 16.58
C ILE A 230 3.49 -34.14 17.32
N ASP A 231 2.52 -34.68 16.58
CA ASP A 231 1.37 -35.35 17.21
C ASP A 231 1.91 -36.64 17.90
N GLU A 232 2.13 -36.57 19.20
CA GLU A 232 2.65 -37.70 20.00
C GLU A 232 1.69 -38.91 19.92
N ASN A 233 0.42 -38.72 19.61
CA ASN A 233 -0.61 -39.75 19.53
C ASN A 233 -0.89 -40.29 18.11
N GLY A 234 -0.24 -39.77 17.09
CA GLY A 234 -0.35 -40.27 15.72
C GLY A 234 1.04 -40.49 15.15
N GLY A 235 1.51 -41.71 15.19
CA GLY A 235 2.80 -42.07 14.54
C GLY A 235 2.83 -41.48 13.14
N VAL A 236 3.60 -40.40 12.96
CA VAL A 236 3.76 -39.77 11.65
C VAL A 236 4.60 -40.69 10.81
N THR A 237 3.94 -41.63 10.12
CA THR A 237 4.62 -42.43 9.10
C THR A 237 5.16 -41.45 8.07
N SER A 238 6.47 -41.59 7.77
CA SER A 238 7.08 -40.73 6.75
C SER A 238 6.26 -40.83 5.47
N PRO A 239 5.90 -39.66 4.85
CA PRO A 239 5.05 -39.68 3.66
C PRO A 239 5.75 -40.46 2.54
N SER A 240 4.96 -41.21 1.74
CA SER A 240 5.47 -41.91 0.55
C SER A 240 6.16 -40.93 -0.39
N LEU A 241 7.05 -41.43 -1.26
CA LEU A 241 7.76 -40.58 -2.23
C LEU A 241 6.79 -39.71 -3.05
N ILE A 242 5.68 -40.30 -3.53
CA ILE A 242 4.64 -39.59 -4.28
C ILE A 242 4.08 -38.40 -3.47
N ARG A 243 3.78 -38.61 -2.18
CA ARG A 243 3.29 -37.52 -1.32
C ARG A 243 4.34 -36.43 -1.12
N LYS A 244 5.63 -36.76 -0.96
CA LYS A 244 6.71 -35.78 -0.88
C LYS A 244 6.80 -34.93 -2.15
N ILE A 245 6.70 -35.57 -3.33
CA ILE A 245 6.68 -34.87 -4.62
C ILE A 245 5.48 -33.91 -4.71
N ILE A 246 4.27 -34.36 -4.36
CA ILE A 246 3.07 -33.51 -4.42
C ILE A 246 3.21 -32.32 -3.45
N ILE A 247 3.74 -32.53 -2.23
CA ILE A 247 3.99 -31.44 -1.27
C ILE A 247 4.97 -30.42 -1.86
N ALA A 248 6.05 -30.89 -2.48
CA ALA A 248 7.03 -30.01 -3.12
C ALA A 248 6.38 -29.19 -4.27
N VAL A 249 5.60 -29.86 -5.13
CA VAL A 249 4.88 -29.20 -6.25
C VAL A 249 3.91 -28.16 -5.71
N LEU A 250 3.10 -28.48 -4.69
CA LEU A 250 2.17 -27.53 -4.09
C LEU A 250 2.92 -26.34 -3.45
N SER A 251 4.05 -26.60 -2.80
CA SER A 251 4.87 -25.51 -2.20
C SER A 251 5.47 -24.61 -3.27
N ILE A 252 6.00 -25.17 -4.34
CA ILE A 252 6.53 -24.40 -5.48
C ILE A 252 5.41 -23.61 -6.16
N ALA A 253 4.26 -24.25 -6.42
CA ALA A 253 3.10 -23.57 -6.99
C ALA A 253 2.64 -22.39 -6.12
N ALA A 254 2.60 -22.58 -4.80
CA ALA A 254 2.29 -21.50 -3.86
C ALA A 254 3.32 -20.36 -3.93
N LEU A 255 4.61 -20.66 -3.93
CA LEU A 255 5.67 -19.66 -4.03
C LEU A 255 5.62 -18.89 -5.34
N VAL A 256 5.45 -19.56 -6.46
CA VAL A 256 5.33 -18.93 -7.80
C VAL A 256 4.10 -18.02 -7.86
N THR A 257 2.98 -18.48 -7.32
CA THR A 257 1.74 -17.68 -7.28
C THR A 257 1.90 -16.46 -6.37
N ILE A 258 2.50 -16.62 -5.18
CA ILE A 258 2.80 -15.50 -4.28
C ILE A 258 3.72 -14.50 -4.98
N ALA A 259 4.82 -14.95 -5.59
CA ALA A 259 5.75 -14.08 -6.29
C ALA A 259 5.08 -13.29 -7.43
N HIS A 260 4.12 -13.91 -8.13
CA HIS A 260 3.38 -13.27 -9.21
C HIS A 260 2.39 -12.20 -8.70
N TRP A 261 1.72 -12.45 -7.57
CA TRP A 261 0.65 -11.59 -7.07
C TRP A 261 1.09 -10.58 -6.02
N ILE A 262 2.17 -10.83 -5.27
CA ILE A 262 2.66 -9.93 -4.21
C ILE A 262 2.92 -8.49 -4.68
N PRO A 263 3.40 -8.23 -5.93
CA PRO A 263 3.55 -6.86 -6.42
C PRO A 263 2.22 -6.10 -6.63
N ARG A 264 1.08 -6.79 -6.57
CA ARG A 264 -0.26 -6.23 -6.81
C ARG A 264 -1.04 -5.94 -5.54
N ILE A 265 -0.49 -6.29 -4.37
CA ILE A 265 -1.10 -6.02 -3.07
C ILE A 265 -0.35 -4.91 -2.31
N PHE A 266 -0.96 -4.40 -1.25
CA PHE A 266 -0.32 -3.45 -0.35
C PHE A 266 0.83 -4.11 0.44
N PRO A 267 1.97 -3.46 0.68
CA PRO A 267 2.35 -2.11 0.22
C PRO A 267 3.06 -2.09 -1.14
N ALA A 268 3.24 -3.25 -1.79
CA ALA A 268 4.07 -3.35 -2.99
C ALA A 268 3.46 -2.61 -4.19
N TRP A 269 2.15 -2.69 -4.38
CA TRP A 269 1.47 -1.99 -5.47
C TRP A 269 1.66 -0.46 -5.43
N PRO A 270 1.28 0.24 -4.34
CA PRO A 270 1.48 1.68 -4.28
C PRO A 270 2.96 2.07 -4.37
N TYR A 271 3.88 1.26 -3.82
CA TYR A 271 5.32 1.47 -3.98
C TYR A 271 5.77 1.36 -5.44
N HIS A 272 5.32 0.34 -6.16
CA HIS A 272 5.70 0.15 -7.57
C HIS A 272 5.23 1.32 -8.45
N VAL A 273 4.00 1.77 -8.26
CA VAL A 273 3.45 2.92 -8.99
C VAL A 273 4.21 4.21 -8.65
N ALA A 274 4.47 4.45 -7.35
CA ALA A 274 5.22 5.60 -6.89
C ALA A 274 6.66 5.60 -7.41
N HIS A 275 7.34 4.46 -7.35
CA HIS A 275 8.70 4.32 -7.87
C HIS A 275 8.77 4.59 -9.38
N LYS A 276 7.84 4.01 -10.17
CA LYS A 276 7.75 4.28 -11.61
C LYS A 276 7.55 5.77 -11.91
N TYR A 277 6.72 6.43 -11.11
CA TYR A 277 6.50 7.87 -11.20
C TYR A 277 7.79 8.66 -10.96
N LEU A 278 8.53 8.35 -9.88
CA LEU A 278 9.77 9.03 -9.53
C LEU A 278 10.90 8.78 -10.54
N VAL A 279 10.98 7.57 -11.10
CA VAL A 279 11.94 7.25 -12.19
C VAL A 279 11.60 8.05 -13.45
N GLY A 280 10.31 8.13 -13.81
CA GLY A 280 9.86 8.95 -14.94
C GLY A 280 10.15 10.43 -14.73
N ALA A 281 10.00 10.94 -13.50
CA ALA A 281 10.33 12.31 -13.14
C ALA A 281 11.83 12.61 -13.37
N LYS A 282 12.72 11.72 -12.90
CA LYS A 282 14.17 11.88 -13.14
C LYS A 282 14.57 11.85 -14.61
N ALA A 283 13.92 10.98 -15.40
CA ALA A 283 14.15 10.91 -16.85
C ALA A 283 13.70 12.19 -17.56
N ALA A 284 12.58 12.78 -17.15
CA ALA A 284 12.11 14.05 -17.68
C ALA A 284 13.06 15.22 -17.34
N MET A 285 13.61 15.25 -16.12
CA MET A 285 14.64 16.24 -15.75
C MET A 285 15.87 16.16 -16.66
N ALA A 286 16.34 14.96 -16.99
CA ALA A 286 17.49 14.78 -17.87
C ALA A 286 17.27 15.31 -19.30
N LYS A 287 16.01 15.39 -19.75
CA LYS A 287 15.65 15.92 -21.07
C LYS A 287 15.36 17.42 -21.08
N HIS A 288 15.29 18.06 -19.92
CA HIS A 288 14.88 19.46 -19.80
C HIS A 288 15.75 20.40 -20.62
N ASP A 289 17.09 20.25 -20.56
CA ASP A 289 18.02 21.09 -21.31
C ASP A 289 17.84 20.97 -22.83
N GLU A 290 17.48 19.79 -23.34
CA GLU A 290 17.19 19.58 -24.76
C GLU A 290 15.88 20.27 -25.16
N ASN A 291 14.88 20.20 -24.28
CA ASN A 291 13.59 20.87 -24.49
C ASN A 291 13.74 22.39 -24.48
N LEU A 292 14.55 22.91 -23.57
CA LEU A 292 14.85 24.34 -23.47
C LEU A 292 15.51 24.89 -24.74
N LYS A 293 16.41 24.12 -25.39
CA LYS A 293 16.99 24.49 -26.68
C LYS A 293 15.97 24.61 -27.81
N LYS A 294 14.89 23.85 -27.75
CA LYS A 294 13.80 23.86 -28.74
C LYS A 294 12.70 24.88 -28.41
N PHE A 295 12.59 25.28 -27.16
CA PHE A 295 11.59 26.22 -26.69
C PHE A 295 11.90 27.62 -27.27
N ARG A 296 10.83 28.32 -27.73
CA ARG A 296 10.88 29.69 -28.18
C ARG A 296 9.75 30.47 -27.56
N PHE A 297 10.06 31.54 -26.90
CA PHE A 297 9.09 32.48 -26.37
C PHE A 297 8.54 33.34 -27.52
N VAL A 298 7.23 33.30 -27.71
CA VAL A 298 6.55 33.95 -28.85
C VAL A 298 6.10 35.37 -28.52
N GLY A 299 6.08 35.76 -27.25
CA GLY A 299 5.53 37.02 -26.77
C GLY A 299 6.36 38.28 -27.05
N GLY A 300 7.58 38.15 -27.55
CA GLY A 300 8.55 39.25 -27.64
C GLY A 300 9.06 39.71 -26.26
N THR A 301 10.23 40.32 -26.21
CA THR A 301 10.75 40.96 -25.00
C THR A 301 10.10 42.35 -24.85
N PRO A 302 9.38 42.64 -23.75
CA PRO A 302 8.80 43.98 -23.58
C PRO A 302 9.91 45.04 -23.50
N GLU A 303 9.71 46.21 -24.11
CA GLU A 303 10.65 47.31 -24.07
C GLU A 303 11.01 47.75 -22.62
N LYS A 304 10.05 47.60 -21.72
CA LYS A 304 10.26 47.88 -20.29
C LYS A 304 9.60 46.77 -19.49
N LEU A 305 10.43 46.06 -18.74
CA LEU A 305 9.92 45.07 -17.78
C LEU A 305 9.25 45.80 -16.60
N PRO A 306 8.07 45.32 -16.12
CA PRO A 306 7.58 45.76 -14.84
C PRO A 306 8.59 45.45 -13.74
N GLY A 307 8.57 46.21 -12.65
CA GLY A 307 9.51 45.98 -11.54
C GLY A 307 9.51 44.56 -10.98
N ALA A 308 9.96 44.35 -9.77
CA ALA A 308 10.04 43.03 -9.17
C ALA A 308 8.66 42.37 -9.04
N VAL A 309 8.55 41.12 -9.48
CA VAL A 309 7.38 40.25 -9.28
C VAL A 309 7.76 39.18 -8.25
N ILE A 310 7.08 39.16 -7.12
CA ILE A 310 7.31 38.19 -6.04
C ILE A 310 6.12 37.22 -6.02
N VAL A 311 6.41 35.93 -6.20
CA VAL A 311 5.42 34.84 -6.08
C VAL A 311 5.69 34.07 -4.80
N VAL A 312 4.78 34.15 -3.83
CA VAL A 312 4.86 33.42 -2.57
C VAL A 312 3.96 32.19 -2.65
N ILE A 313 4.56 31.01 -2.48
CA ILE A 313 3.83 29.74 -2.50
C ILE A 313 3.77 29.22 -1.06
N GLY A 314 2.57 29.19 -0.48
CA GLY A 314 2.32 28.60 0.82
C GLY A 314 2.23 27.07 0.74
N GLU A 315 2.55 26.42 1.83
CA GLU A 315 2.48 24.95 1.98
C GLU A 315 1.41 24.59 3.01
N SER A 316 0.68 23.49 2.77
CA SER A 316 -0.33 22.93 3.67
C SER A 316 -1.40 23.93 4.16
N ALA A 317 -1.66 24.99 3.39
CA ALA A 317 -2.63 26.00 3.72
C ALA A 317 -4.02 25.64 3.19
N ASN A 318 -5.01 25.54 4.09
CA ASN A 318 -6.39 25.31 3.73
C ASN A 318 -7.20 26.61 3.88
N ARG A 319 -7.79 27.09 2.80
CA ARG A 319 -8.62 28.30 2.76
C ARG A 319 -9.72 28.28 3.83
N ASP A 320 -10.35 27.12 4.05
CA ASP A 320 -11.49 27.01 4.98
C ASP A 320 -11.07 27.18 6.44
N HIS A 321 -9.77 27.02 6.73
CA HIS A 321 -9.16 27.27 8.05
C HIS A 321 -8.52 28.67 8.18
N MET A 322 -8.59 29.48 7.15
CA MET A 322 -8.04 30.85 7.15
C MET A 322 -9.17 31.86 7.41
N LYS A 323 -9.11 32.58 8.55
CA LYS A 323 -10.14 33.54 8.97
C LYS A 323 -10.44 34.61 7.93
N ALA A 324 -9.43 35.10 7.21
CA ALA A 324 -9.59 36.06 6.13
C ALA A 324 -10.50 35.55 4.99
N PHE A 325 -10.52 34.24 4.71
CA PHE A 325 -11.36 33.62 3.70
C PHE A 325 -12.68 33.10 4.25
N ASN A 326 -12.63 32.49 5.46
CA ASN A 326 -13.77 31.92 6.16
C ASN A 326 -14.02 32.69 7.48
N PRO A 327 -14.87 33.72 7.49
CA PRO A 327 -15.17 34.51 8.69
C PRO A 327 -15.75 33.70 9.84
N ASP A 328 -16.39 32.54 9.55
CA ASP A 328 -17.01 31.68 10.56
C ASP A 328 -16.00 30.74 11.25
N TYR A 329 -14.75 30.69 10.77
CA TYR A 329 -13.73 29.87 11.40
C TYR A 329 -13.46 30.33 12.84
N PRO A 330 -13.44 29.42 13.85
CA PRO A 330 -13.49 29.81 15.26
C PRO A 330 -12.22 30.51 15.79
N ALA A 331 -11.07 30.29 15.12
CA ALA A 331 -9.80 30.86 15.51
C ALA A 331 -9.31 31.95 14.54
N GLU A 332 -8.62 32.97 15.06
CA GLU A 332 -7.96 33.99 14.22
C GLU A 332 -6.62 33.45 13.71
N THR A 333 -6.69 32.78 12.58
CA THR A 333 -5.53 32.10 11.96
C THR A 333 -4.75 32.98 10.99
N THR A 334 -5.34 34.09 10.53
CA THR A 334 -4.74 35.00 9.54
C THR A 334 -4.96 36.46 9.89
N PRO A 335 -4.48 36.93 11.09
CA PRO A 335 -4.79 38.26 11.60
C PRO A 335 -4.32 39.39 10.66
N TRP A 336 -3.14 39.23 10.06
CA TRP A 336 -2.61 40.21 9.12
C TRP A 336 -3.46 40.28 7.83
N LEU A 337 -3.79 39.13 7.23
CA LEU A 337 -4.61 39.05 6.03
C LEU A 337 -6.03 39.60 6.29
N SER A 338 -6.60 39.29 7.45
CA SER A 338 -7.92 39.81 7.86
C SER A 338 -7.92 41.34 7.89
N LYS A 339 -6.89 41.94 8.53
CA LYS A 339 -6.70 43.38 8.61
C LYS A 339 -6.49 44.04 7.23
N GLU A 340 -5.60 43.48 6.40
CA GLU A 340 -5.31 44.05 5.08
C GLU A 340 -6.48 43.94 4.13
N LYS A 341 -7.33 42.91 4.28
CA LYS A 341 -8.61 42.79 3.56
C LYS A 341 -9.56 43.96 3.88
N GLU A 342 -9.63 44.36 5.16
CA GLU A 342 -10.44 45.50 5.59
C GLU A 342 -9.90 46.83 5.02
N ASN A 343 -8.57 46.96 4.95
CA ASN A 343 -7.89 48.11 4.38
C ASN A 343 -8.01 48.24 2.85
N GLY A 344 -8.47 47.19 2.14
CA GLY A 344 -8.62 47.21 0.70
C GLY A 344 -7.30 47.20 -0.09
N ASN A 345 -6.18 46.83 0.54
CA ASN A 345 -4.85 46.90 -0.07
C ASN A 345 -4.51 45.71 -0.98
N PHE A 346 -5.38 44.70 -1.09
CA PHE A 346 -5.16 43.54 -1.96
C PHE A 346 -6.47 42.88 -2.42
N TYR A 347 -6.36 42.07 -3.47
CA TYR A 347 -7.44 41.26 -3.99
C TYR A 347 -7.45 39.85 -3.40
N LEU A 348 -8.58 39.47 -2.80
CA LEU A 348 -8.78 38.13 -2.26
C LEU A 348 -9.58 37.26 -3.23
N LEU A 349 -8.93 36.29 -3.86
CA LEU A 349 -9.56 35.39 -4.79
C LEU A 349 -10.23 34.23 -4.05
N LYS A 350 -11.55 34.32 -3.81
CA LYS A 350 -12.31 33.35 -3.00
C LYS A 350 -12.57 32.00 -3.67
N ASN A 351 -12.61 31.97 -5.01
CA ASN A 351 -12.96 30.77 -5.79
C ASN A 351 -11.75 30.14 -6.46
N THR A 352 -10.61 30.17 -5.80
CA THR A 352 -9.37 29.55 -6.27
C THR A 352 -9.18 28.20 -5.58
N TYR A 353 -8.91 27.17 -6.37
CA TYR A 353 -8.70 25.80 -5.91
C TYR A 353 -7.38 25.27 -6.45
N SER A 354 -6.67 24.48 -5.67
CA SER A 354 -5.56 23.70 -6.16
C SER A 354 -6.07 22.62 -7.12
N CYS A 355 -5.37 22.42 -8.24
CA CYS A 355 -5.71 21.37 -9.20
C CYS A 355 -5.50 19.95 -8.65
N TYR A 356 -4.65 19.81 -7.61
CA TYR A 356 -4.39 18.57 -6.90
C TYR A 356 -4.21 18.81 -5.39
N PRO A 357 -4.57 17.84 -4.55
CA PRO A 357 -4.37 17.95 -3.09
C PRO A 357 -2.92 17.72 -2.64
N LEU A 358 -2.04 17.29 -3.55
CA LEU A 358 -0.63 17.02 -3.28
C LEU A 358 0.26 18.10 -3.86
N THR A 359 1.18 18.57 -3.04
CA THR A 359 2.16 19.60 -3.35
C THR A 359 2.91 19.34 -4.64
N GLU A 360 3.49 18.15 -4.81
CA GLU A 360 4.32 17.83 -5.99
C GLU A 360 3.51 17.92 -7.30
N LYS A 361 2.31 17.36 -7.34
CA LYS A 361 1.46 17.42 -8.52
C LYS A 361 0.88 18.82 -8.76
N ALA A 362 0.47 19.50 -7.70
CA ALA A 362 -0.06 20.86 -7.79
C ALA A 362 1.03 21.83 -8.32
N LEU A 363 2.24 21.78 -7.75
CA LEU A 363 3.35 22.62 -8.17
C LEU A 363 3.84 22.29 -9.59
N SER A 364 3.82 21.02 -9.98
CA SER A 364 4.14 20.61 -11.35
C SER A 364 3.24 21.27 -12.37
N MET A 365 1.94 21.39 -12.08
CA MET A 365 0.95 22.04 -12.97
C MET A 365 0.95 23.56 -12.87
N PHE A 366 1.33 24.13 -11.73
CA PHE A 366 1.38 25.55 -11.52
C PHE A 366 2.68 26.19 -12.06
N LEU A 367 3.81 25.52 -11.89
CA LEU A 367 5.14 26.07 -12.21
C LEU A 367 5.64 25.68 -13.59
N THR A 368 4.86 24.92 -14.36
CA THR A 368 5.29 24.46 -15.69
C THR A 368 4.19 24.63 -16.75
N ASN A 369 4.56 24.37 -18.00
CA ASN A 369 3.63 24.36 -19.13
C ASN A 369 2.73 23.11 -19.20
N ILE A 370 2.83 22.20 -18.24
CA ILE A 370 1.97 21.00 -18.13
C ILE A 370 0.83 21.31 -17.17
N ASN A 371 -0.41 21.03 -17.58
CA ASN A 371 -1.58 21.21 -16.73
C ASN A 371 -2.69 20.21 -17.08
N GLN A 372 -3.78 20.22 -16.31
CA GLN A 372 -4.91 19.30 -16.47
C GLN A 372 -5.73 19.51 -17.75
N TYR A 373 -5.45 20.55 -18.52
CA TYR A 373 -6.18 20.93 -19.74
C TYR A 373 -5.38 20.65 -21.02
N ASN A 374 -4.16 20.11 -20.90
CA ASN A 374 -3.35 19.74 -22.05
C ASN A 374 -2.75 18.33 -21.90
N ASP A 375 -2.49 17.69 -23.05
CA ASP A 375 -1.93 16.32 -23.13
C ASP A 375 -0.40 16.33 -23.24
N ARG A 376 0.28 17.36 -22.73
CA ARG A 376 1.74 17.42 -22.76
C ARG A 376 2.37 16.38 -21.89
N ASN A 377 3.40 15.73 -22.41
CA ASN A 377 4.19 14.79 -21.65
C ASN A 377 5.16 15.50 -20.70
N ARG A 378 5.49 14.87 -19.59
CA ARG A 378 6.51 15.38 -18.65
C ARG A 378 7.87 15.62 -19.30
N ASP A 379 8.15 14.88 -20.35
CA ASP A 379 9.38 15.02 -21.16
C ASP A 379 9.46 16.40 -21.85
N GLU A 380 8.35 17.12 -21.98
CA GLU A 380 8.24 18.43 -22.66
C GLU A 380 8.14 19.60 -21.68
N MET A 381 8.49 19.37 -20.43
CA MET A 381 8.34 20.35 -19.36
C MET A 381 9.23 21.56 -19.56
N ILE A 382 8.63 22.75 -19.49
CA ILE A 382 9.27 24.06 -19.44
C ILE A 382 8.73 24.77 -18.20
N THR A 383 9.60 25.40 -17.41
CA THR A 383 9.21 26.03 -16.16
C THR A 383 8.87 27.52 -16.33
N VAL A 384 8.17 28.09 -15.36
CA VAL A 384 7.89 29.52 -15.30
C VAL A 384 9.20 30.35 -15.26
N THR A 385 10.25 29.85 -14.60
CA THR A 385 11.57 30.49 -14.57
C THR A 385 12.26 30.47 -15.91
N ASP A 386 12.13 29.39 -16.69
CA ASP A 386 12.65 29.34 -18.07
C ASP A 386 12.01 30.43 -18.95
N VAL A 387 10.69 30.58 -18.81
CA VAL A 387 9.94 31.61 -19.54
C VAL A 387 10.37 33.01 -19.10
N ALA A 388 10.47 33.25 -17.79
CA ALA A 388 10.89 34.52 -17.24
C ALA A 388 12.31 34.92 -17.67
N ASN A 389 13.25 33.98 -17.65
CA ASN A 389 14.62 34.18 -18.12
C ASN A 389 14.66 34.57 -19.61
N GLN A 390 13.89 33.86 -20.47
CA GLN A 390 13.82 34.19 -21.88
C GLN A 390 13.14 35.53 -22.15
N ALA A 391 12.23 35.98 -21.26
CA ALA A 391 11.63 37.30 -21.31
C ALA A 391 12.54 38.42 -20.78
N GLY A 392 13.74 38.08 -20.28
CA GLY A 392 14.74 39.06 -19.83
C GLY A 392 14.68 39.37 -18.31
N TYR A 393 13.88 38.66 -17.53
CA TYR A 393 13.90 38.80 -16.06
C TYR A 393 15.13 38.12 -15.47
N LYS A 394 15.67 38.73 -14.41
CA LYS A 394 16.57 38.04 -13.48
C LYS A 394 15.72 37.24 -12.48
N THR A 395 15.90 35.94 -12.41
CA THR A 395 15.06 35.07 -11.58
C THR A 395 15.81 34.64 -10.30
N CYS A 396 15.08 34.60 -9.20
CA CYS A 396 15.59 34.11 -7.92
C CYS A 396 14.60 33.12 -7.30
N PHE A 397 15.12 31.99 -6.85
CA PHE A 397 14.37 30.97 -6.13
C PHE A 397 14.80 30.95 -4.65
N ILE A 398 13.84 31.11 -3.76
CA ILE A 398 14.06 31.06 -2.31
C ILE A 398 13.16 30.00 -1.72
N SER A 399 13.70 29.07 -0.93
CA SER A 399 12.94 27.98 -0.33
C SER A 399 13.50 27.57 1.03
N ASN A 400 12.59 27.33 1.98
CA ASN A 400 12.90 26.65 3.23
C ASN A 400 12.86 25.12 3.11
N GLN A 401 12.49 24.61 1.94
CA GLN A 401 12.51 23.18 1.59
C GLN A 401 13.70 22.90 0.68
N ALA A 402 14.45 21.85 0.97
CA ALA A 402 15.52 21.41 0.07
C ALA A 402 14.91 20.91 -1.25
N PRO A 403 15.43 21.36 -2.42
CA PRO A 403 15.05 20.77 -3.69
C PRO A 403 15.38 19.28 -3.67
N SER A 404 14.37 18.43 -3.74
CA SER A 404 14.58 16.99 -3.79
C SER A 404 14.31 16.46 -5.19
N PRO A 405 15.00 15.39 -5.64
CA PRO A 405 14.70 14.73 -6.90
C PRO A 405 13.26 14.24 -7.03
N GLY A 406 12.56 14.17 -5.93
CA GLY A 406 11.15 13.81 -5.88
C GLY A 406 10.19 14.96 -6.11
N ASN A 407 10.64 16.19 -5.92
CA ASN A 407 9.90 17.40 -6.29
C ASN A 407 10.53 18.01 -7.54
N MET A 408 10.30 17.36 -8.68
CA MET A 408 10.94 17.67 -9.96
C MET A 408 10.71 19.11 -10.37
N SER A 409 9.50 19.65 -10.21
CA SER A 409 9.17 21.02 -10.62
C SER A 409 9.97 22.04 -9.82
N LEU A 410 10.09 21.88 -8.51
CA LEU A 410 10.91 22.75 -7.67
C LEU A 410 12.40 22.63 -7.99
N ALA A 411 12.88 21.41 -8.25
CA ALA A 411 14.27 21.19 -8.64
C ALA A 411 14.61 21.87 -9.97
N LEU A 412 13.71 21.80 -10.96
CA LEU A 412 13.89 22.49 -12.25
C LEU A 412 13.79 24.02 -12.11
N VAL A 413 12.80 24.53 -11.37
CA VAL A 413 12.66 25.98 -11.10
C VAL A 413 13.91 26.51 -10.38
N SER A 414 14.39 25.78 -9.37
CA SER A 414 15.62 26.14 -8.65
C SER A 414 16.85 26.12 -9.55
N SER A 415 17.00 25.11 -10.41
CA SER A 415 18.16 24.99 -11.32
C SER A 415 18.12 25.99 -12.46
N ALA A 416 16.94 26.37 -12.93
CA ALA A 416 16.73 27.37 -13.97
C ALA A 416 16.85 28.82 -13.45
N SER A 417 16.77 29.05 -12.14
CA SER A 417 16.89 30.38 -11.54
C SER A 417 18.34 30.86 -11.54
N GLU A 418 18.54 32.14 -11.86
CA GLU A 418 19.85 32.78 -11.86
C GLU A 418 20.51 32.74 -10.47
N LYS A 419 19.67 32.91 -9.42
CA LYS A 419 20.08 32.73 -8.02
C LYS A 419 19.12 31.80 -7.30
N SER A 420 19.66 30.80 -6.62
CA SER A 420 18.88 29.88 -5.80
C SER A 420 19.41 29.89 -4.37
N MET A 421 18.51 30.17 -3.40
CA MET A 421 18.80 30.18 -1.96
C MET A 421 17.88 29.18 -1.28
N THR A 422 18.45 28.08 -0.82
CA THR A 422 17.71 27.03 -0.13
C THR A 422 18.34 26.72 1.21
N THR A 423 17.52 26.40 2.21
CA THR A 423 18.07 26.01 3.52
C THR A 423 18.76 24.65 3.41
N THR A 424 19.92 24.54 4.04
CA THR A 424 20.64 23.26 4.17
C THR A 424 20.03 22.37 5.26
N HIS A 425 19.16 22.93 6.11
CA HIS A 425 18.49 22.23 7.20
C HIS A 425 16.97 22.45 7.06
N PRO A 426 16.28 21.68 6.20
CA PRO A 426 14.82 21.79 6.03
C PRO A 426 14.09 21.57 7.37
N GLY A 427 13.01 22.33 7.57
CA GLY A 427 12.16 22.22 8.77
C GLY A 427 12.58 23.16 9.92
N GLY A 428 13.27 24.26 9.62
CA GLY A 428 13.36 25.43 10.51
C GLY A 428 12.15 26.36 10.34
N ASP A 429 12.14 27.46 11.09
CA ASP A 429 11.15 28.53 10.97
C ASP A 429 11.17 29.12 9.54
N ASP A 430 9.99 29.31 8.94
CA ASP A 430 9.81 29.90 7.61
C ASP A 430 10.28 31.37 7.55
N MET A 431 10.52 32.01 8.68
CA MET A 431 11.16 33.34 8.76
C MET A 431 12.52 33.39 8.08
N LYS A 432 13.22 32.25 7.89
CA LYS A 432 14.45 32.18 7.12
C LYS A 432 14.28 32.61 5.67
N VAL A 433 13.11 32.37 5.08
CA VAL A 433 12.77 32.84 3.73
C VAL A 433 12.80 34.36 3.68
N VAL A 434 12.32 35.02 4.73
CA VAL A 434 12.35 36.49 4.87
C VAL A 434 13.77 37.01 5.01
N ASP A 435 14.65 36.30 5.71
CA ASP A 435 16.07 36.69 5.83
C ASP A 435 16.78 36.60 4.48
N TYR A 436 16.52 35.54 3.69
CA TYR A 436 17.04 35.44 2.34
C TYR A 436 16.52 36.55 1.40
N LEU A 437 15.25 36.98 1.59
CA LEU A 437 14.71 38.13 0.84
C LEU A 437 15.46 39.43 1.13
N LYS A 438 15.95 39.63 2.36
CA LYS A 438 16.76 40.81 2.72
C LYS A 438 18.14 40.80 2.07
N GLU A 439 18.66 39.61 1.71
CA GLU A 439 19.96 39.41 1.04
C GLU A 439 19.87 39.56 -0.48
N MET A 440 18.65 39.76 -1.03
CA MET A 440 18.47 39.93 -2.47
C MET A 440 19.09 41.26 -2.95
N PRO A 441 19.68 41.27 -4.17
CA PRO A 441 20.08 42.54 -4.79
C PRO A 441 18.89 43.47 -4.89
N LYS A 442 19.10 44.74 -4.57
CA LYS A 442 18.05 45.78 -4.64
C LYS A 442 17.98 46.47 -6.00
N ASP A 443 18.83 46.04 -6.96
CA ASP A 443 18.99 46.64 -8.29
C ASP A 443 18.38 45.72 -9.36
#